data_6bf809b6ed4f0a0214ba53fcf9a98352
#
_entry.id   6bf809b6ed4f0a0214ba53fcf9a98352
#
_cell.length_a   1.000
_cell.length_b   1.000
_cell.length_c   1.000
_cell.angle_alpha   90.00
_cell.angle_beta   90.00
_cell.angle_gamma   90.00
#
_symmetry.space_group_name_H-M   'P 1'
#
loop_
_entity.id
_entity.type
_entity.pdbx_description
1 polymer ?
#
loop_
_entity_poly.entity_id
_entity_poly.type
_entity_poly.pdbx_seq_one_letter_code
_entity_poly.pdbx_strand_id
1 'polypeptide(L)'
;MGNKIHIGVAAILFAIVFNACNRRDDITRPSPNGNLTIESHDATLDAPFGALDYRVYYPAQLTTETNVVHVSRGGNGIGDDRGALGSYVEAYVQEGYVVVQVNHRFAGGDIERIAQLRGEEIQFIGQQVAQGNLDYGGFKGTIDGSKQGFAGHSGGCMEGLMAAGTEMTHGNYYVPQIKAVYGMSPAGYDPDQFGITQSPVGFSQIPETAVFVIIGEEEVNINGPGTFMAQGWRLQAFAAMNNSGDRYQALVKGVDTDHMDIKGDNPEVEKYNIDNSLALFDLYLRGNDRSSDLGKLSLPESNEIEWAEK
;
A
#
# COMPACT_ATOMS: atom_id res chain seq x y z
N MET A 1 19.03 -2.55 39.27
CA MET A 1 19.28 -3.66 38.33
C MET A 1 17.91 -4.19 37.86
N GLY A 2 17.47 -3.87 36.69
CA GLY A 2 16.20 -4.39 36.15
C GLY A 2 15.59 -3.48 35.11
N ASN A 3 16.11 -3.42 33.89
CA ASN A 3 15.39 -2.82 32.74
C ASN A 3 15.96 -3.27 31.38
N LYS A 4 16.42 -4.50 31.26
CA LYS A 4 16.99 -5.01 29.98
C LYS A 4 16.24 -6.16 29.31
N ILE A 5 15.05 -6.56 29.82
CA ILE A 5 14.38 -7.77 29.29
C ILE A 5 13.23 -7.45 28.33
N HIS A 6 12.67 -6.23 28.34
CA HIS A 6 11.46 -5.93 27.53
C HIS A 6 11.73 -5.54 26.08
N ILE A 7 12.93 -5.09 25.73
CA ILE A 7 13.24 -4.69 24.35
C ILE A 7 13.34 -5.90 23.39
N GLY A 8 13.74 -7.06 23.90
CA GLY A 8 13.93 -8.26 23.09
C GLY A 8 12.64 -8.91 22.59
N VAL A 9 11.54 -8.84 23.36
CA VAL A 9 10.28 -9.54 23.01
C VAL A 9 9.48 -8.76 21.95
N ALA A 10 9.43 -7.44 22.04
CA ALA A 10 8.75 -6.62 21.03
C ALA A 10 9.47 -6.70 19.68
N ALA A 11 10.80 -6.71 19.67
CA ALA A 11 11.57 -6.85 18.43
C ALA A 11 11.42 -8.24 17.81
N ILE A 12 11.25 -9.31 18.61
CA ILE A 12 11.07 -10.68 18.10
C ILE A 12 9.67 -10.86 17.50
N LEU A 13 8.62 -10.31 18.13
CA LEU A 13 7.25 -10.36 17.58
C LEU A 13 7.16 -9.57 16.28
N PHE A 14 7.81 -8.42 16.21
CA PHE A 14 7.84 -7.62 14.99
C PHE A 14 8.64 -8.30 13.87
N ALA A 15 9.76 -8.94 14.20
CA ALA A 15 10.54 -9.72 13.24
C ALA A 15 9.78 -10.94 12.69
N ILE A 16 8.92 -11.58 13.49
CA ILE A 16 8.08 -12.70 13.04
C ILE A 16 7.02 -12.24 12.05
N VAL A 17 6.33 -11.14 12.34
CA VAL A 17 5.33 -10.55 11.42
C VAL A 17 5.98 -10.10 10.11
N PHE A 18 7.20 -9.55 10.14
CA PHE A 18 7.87 -9.07 8.94
C PHE A 18 8.53 -10.18 8.10
N ASN A 19 8.99 -11.28 8.70
CA ASN A 19 9.57 -12.40 7.95
C ASN A 19 8.52 -13.24 7.22
N ALA A 20 7.26 -13.24 7.65
CA ALA A 20 6.18 -13.95 6.97
C ALA A 20 5.81 -13.35 5.60
N CYS A 21 6.19 -12.09 5.33
CA CYS A 21 5.90 -11.41 4.06
C CYS A 21 6.74 -11.89 2.86
N ASN A 22 7.62 -12.88 3.00
CA ASN A 22 8.58 -13.29 1.96
C ASN A 22 8.17 -14.54 1.13
N ARG A 23 6.93 -15.02 1.21
CA ARG A 23 6.48 -16.09 0.32
C ARG A 23 6.27 -15.53 -1.09
N ARG A 24 6.91 -16.14 -2.08
CA ARG A 24 6.62 -15.91 -3.51
C ARG A 24 5.23 -16.50 -3.79
N ASP A 25 4.30 -15.63 -4.11
CA ASP A 25 2.97 -16.06 -4.52
C ASP A 25 3.00 -16.33 -6.03
N ASP A 26 3.24 -17.59 -6.41
CA ASP A 26 3.09 -18.09 -7.79
C ASP A 26 1.62 -18.43 -8.07
N ILE A 27 0.72 -17.46 -8.00
CA ILE A 27 -0.69 -17.66 -8.35
C ILE A 27 -0.94 -17.06 -9.74
N THR A 28 -1.09 -17.91 -10.75
CA THR A 28 -1.53 -17.50 -12.09
C THR A 28 -3.05 -17.32 -12.10
N ARG A 29 -3.51 -16.09 -12.27
CA ARG A 29 -4.92 -15.71 -12.39
C ARG A 29 -5.30 -15.49 -13.85
N PRO A 30 -6.46 -15.97 -14.34
CA PRO A 30 -6.95 -15.58 -15.66
C PRO A 30 -7.36 -14.11 -15.68
N SER A 31 -6.78 -13.31 -16.56
CA SER A 31 -7.17 -11.92 -16.75
C SER A 31 -8.55 -11.81 -17.42
N PRO A 32 -9.42 -10.88 -17.00
CA PRO A 32 -10.69 -10.63 -17.65
C PRO A 32 -10.56 -10.07 -19.07
N ASN A 33 -9.42 -9.48 -19.45
CA ASN A 33 -9.22 -8.81 -20.74
C ASN A 33 -8.28 -9.54 -21.70
N GLY A 34 -7.95 -10.81 -21.43
CA GLY A 34 -7.06 -11.61 -22.30
C GLY A 34 -5.57 -11.37 -21.99
N ASN A 35 -4.75 -12.30 -22.43
CA ASN A 35 -3.35 -12.46 -22.04
C ASN A 35 -2.45 -11.34 -22.56
N LEU A 36 -2.36 -10.20 -21.85
CA LEU A 36 -1.29 -9.25 -22.09
C LEU A 36 0.03 -9.86 -21.60
N THR A 37 1.08 -9.79 -22.41
CA THR A 37 2.41 -10.19 -21.96
C THR A 37 2.93 -9.15 -20.98
N ILE A 38 3.27 -9.57 -19.77
CA ILE A 38 3.87 -8.71 -18.76
C ILE A 38 5.38 -8.74 -18.93
N GLU A 39 5.96 -7.59 -19.11
CA GLU A 39 7.40 -7.39 -19.09
C GLU A 39 7.81 -6.57 -17.88
N SER A 40 9.07 -6.71 -17.48
CA SER A 40 9.63 -5.92 -16.38
C SER A 40 11.01 -5.37 -16.71
N HIS A 41 11.34 -4.25 -16.09
CA HIS A 41 12.63 -3.57 -16.23
C HIS A 41 13.12 -3.10 -14.87
N ASP A 42 14.36 -3.48 -14.52
CA ASP A 42 15.04 -2.99 -13.33
C ASP A 42 15.89 -1.77 -13.67
N ALA A 43 15.78 -0.73 -12.85
CA ALA A 43 16.56 0.49 -13.02
C ALA A 43 16.92 1.10 -11.66
N THR A 44 17.81 2.08 -11.70
CA THR A 44 18.28 2.82 -10.53
C THR A 44 18.20 4.31 -10.80
N LEU A 45 17.74 5.08 -9.81
CA LEU A 45 17.78 6.54 -9.81
C LEU A 45 18.81 7.05 -8.81
N ASP A 46 19.52 8.10 -9.20
CA ASP A 46 20.33 8.89 -8.30
C ASP A 46 19.44 9.82 -7.49
N ALA A 47 19.17 9.46 -6.24
CA ALA A 47 18.38 10.27 -5.33
C ALA A 47 19.28 11.09 -4.38
N PRO A 48 18.76 12.18 -3.78
CA PRO A 48 19.54 13.00 -2.82
C PRO A 48 20.06 12.22 -1.61
N PHE A 49 19.47 11.07 -1.34
CA PHE A 49 19.81 10.18 -0.24
C PHE A 49 20.58 8.92 -0.69
N GLY A 50 21.05 8.86 -1.94
CA GLY A 50 21.77 7.73 -2.53
C GLY A 50 20.98 7.01 -3.62
N ALA A 51 21.54 5.95 -4.17
CA ALA A 51 20.91 5.18 -5.23
C ALA A 51 19.58 4.56 -4.75
N LEU A 52 18.54 4.67 -5.57
CA LEU A 52 17.22 4.10 -5.34
C LEU A 52 16.91 3.11 -6.47
N ASP A 53 16.96 1.82 -6.15
CA ASP A 53 16.62 0.77 -7.11
C ASP A 53 15.11 0.61 -7.17
N TYR A 54 14.60 0.43 -8.39
CA TYR A 54 13.17 0.17 -8.63
C TYR A 54 12.97 -0.82 -9.77
N ARG A 55 11.78 -1.40 -9.82
CA ARG A 55 11.32 -2.22 -10.93
C ARG A 55 10.04 -1.66 -11.49
N VAL A 56 9.96 -1.61 -12.81
CA VAL A 56 8.75 -1.30 -13.56
C VAL A 56 8.20 -2.58 -14.17
N TYR A 57 6.89 -2.78 -14.06
CA TYR A 57 6.16 -3.82 -14.80
C TYR A 57 5.19 -3.14 -15.75
N TYR A 58 5.08 -3.66 -16.97
CA TYR A 58 4.24 -3.05 -18.00
C TYR A 58 3.70 -4.08 -18.99
N PRO A 59 2.54 -3.80 -19.63
CA PRO A 59 2.02 -4.63 -20.70
C PRO A 59 2.80 -4.36 -21.99
N ALA A 60 3.49 -5.39 -22.52
CA ALA A 60 4.40 -5.28 -23.69
C ALA A 60 3.70 -4.73 -24.94
N GLN A 61 2.42 -4.98 -25.09
CA GLN A 61 1.63 -4.62 -26.28
C GLN A 61 0.98 -3.23 -26.18
N LEU A 62 0.96 -2.61 -24.99
CA LEU A 62 0.29 -1.32 -24.80
C LEU A 62 1.10 -0.19 -25.47
N THR A 63 0.44 0.56 -26.34
CA THR A 63 1.01 1.70 -27.07
C THR A 63 0.29 3.00 -26.81
N THR A 64 -0.74 2.97 -25.97
CA THR A 64 -1.54 4.14 -25.57
C THR A 64 -1.03 4.74 -24.28
N GLU A 65 -1.58 5.90 -23.92
CA GLU A 65 -1.34 6.52 -22.63
C GLU A 65 -1.92 5.69 -21.48
N THR A 66 -1.22 5.63 -20.37
CA THR A 66 -1.67 4.97 -19.13
C THR A 66 -1.12 5.65 -17.89
N ASN A 67 -1.64 5.24 -16.73
CA ASN A 67 -1.22 5.75 -15.43
C ASN A 67 -0.28 4.76 -14.73
N VAL A 68 0.43 5.27 -13.71
CA VAL A 68 1.28 4.46 -12.82
C VAL A 68 0.53 4.10 -11.55
N VAL A 69 0.68 2.85 -11.12
CA VAL A 69 0.31 2.39 -9.79
C VAL A 69 1.59 1.98 -9.05
N HIS A 70 1.86 2.61 -7.92
CA HIS A 70 2.91 2.16 -7.01
C HIS A 70 2.41 0.99 -6.19
N VAL A 71 3.22 -0.05 -6.05
CA VAL A 71 2.86 -1.23 -5.24
C VAL A 71 3.95 -1.47 -4.20
N SER A 72 3.57 -1.48 -2.92
CA SER A 72 4.51 -1.64 -1.81
C SER A 72 4.02 -2.66 -0.79
N ARG A 73 4.92 -3.58 -0.42
CA ARG A 73 4.67 -4.55 0.65
C ARG A 73 4.99 -3.99 2.02
N GLY A 74 4.51 -4.68 3.06
CA GLY A 74 4.97 -4.50 4.43
C GLY A 74 6.43 -4.94 4.62
N GLY A 75 6.95 -4.70 5.81
CA GLY A 75 8.28 -5.12 6.19
C GLY A 75 9.24 -3.96 6.42
N ASN A 76 10.49 -4.30 6.71
CA ASN A 76 11.52 -3.36 7.15
C ASN A 76 12.64 -3.13 6.11
N GLY A 77 12.41 -3.44 4.83
CA GLY A 77 13.41 -3.34 3.78
C GLY A 77 14.50 -4.41 3.86
N ILE A 78 14.26 -5.54 4.52
CA ILE A 78 15.16 -6.70 4.45
C ILE A 78 14.85 -7.50 3.19
N GLY A 79 15.81 -7.59 2.31
CA GLY A 79 15.70 -8.29 1.03
C GLY A 79 15.15 -7.41 -0.09
N ASP A 80 15.00 -8.02 -1.26
CA ASP A 80 14.48 -7.32 -2.44
C ASP A 80 12.94 -7.23 -2.36
N ASP A 81 12.41 -6.02 -2.30
CA ASP A 81 10.97 -5.76 -2.25
C ASP A 81 10.30 -5.88 -3.63
N ARG A 82 11.08 -5.89 -4.70
CA ARG A 82 10.61 -6.00 -6.08
C ARG A 82 10.11 -7.42 -6.36
N GLY A 83 8.86 -7.54 -6.78
CA GLY A 83 8.18 -8.81 -7.01
C GLY A 83 7.24 -9.23 -5.85
N ALA A 84 7.16 -8.46 -4.79
CA ALA A 84 6.15 -8.67 -3.75
C ALA A 84 4.75 -8.28 -4.25
N LEU A 85 3.70 -8.86 -3.66
CA LEU A 85 2.31 -8.65 -4.09
C LEU A 85 2.12 -8.96 -5.59
N GLY A 86 2.69 -10.06 -6.05
CA GLY A 86 2.76 -10.43 -7.46
C GLY A 86 1.40 -10.50 -8.16
N SER A 87 0.38 -11.05 -7.49
CA SER A 87 -1.01 -11.12 -7.99
C SER A 87 -1.63 -9.74 -8.23
N TYR A 88 -1.34 -8.76 -7.36
CA TYR A 88 -1.77 -7.36 -7.55
C TYR A 88 -1.04 -6.71 -8.72
N VAL A 89 0.29 -6.90 -8.78
CA VAL A 89 1.10 -6.41 -9.91
C VAL A 89 0.58 -6.96 -11.22
N GLU A 90 0.36 -8.29 -11.29
CA GLU A 90 -0.19 -8.95 -12.47
C GLU A 90 -1.55 -8.36 -12.85
N ALA A 91 -2.48 -8.26 -11.90
CA ALA A 91 -3.82 -7.75 -12.15
C ALA A 91 -3.80 -6.31 -12.70
N TYR A 92 -2.99 -5.43 -12.10
CA TYR A 92 -2.90 -4.03 -12.55
C TYR A 92 -2.29 -3.92 -13.94
N VAL A 93 -1.24 -4.69 -14.23
CA VAL A 93 -0.63 -4.69 -15.57
C VAL A 93 -1.58 -5.28 -16.62
N GLN A 94 -2.35 -6.32 -16.28
CA GLN A 94 -3.37 -6.89 -17.16
C GLN A 94 -4.50 -5.89 -17.48
N GLU A 95 -4.82 -4.98 -16.56
CA GLU A 95 -5.76 -3.87 -16.80
C GLU A 95 -5.11 -2.67 -17.50
N GLY A 96 -3.83 -2.80 -17.90
CA GLY A 96 -3.11 -1.81 -18.69
C GLY A 96 -2.49 -0.68 -17.88
N TYR A 97 -2.31 -0.83 -16.58
CA TYR A 97 -1.49 0.07 -15.75
C TYR A 97 -0.01 -0.28 -15.90
N VAL A 98 0.83 0.71 -15.68
CA VAL A 98 2.26 0.48 -15.40
C VAL A 98 2.43 0.43 -13.88
N VAL A 99 3.13 -0.58 -13.39
CA VAL A 99 3.39 -0.74 -11.95
C VAL A 99 4.83 -0.41 -11.63
N VAL A 100 5.05 0.36 -10.56
CA VAL A 100 6.38 0.69 -10.04
C VAL A 100 6.53 0.15 -8.63
N GLN A 101 7.60 -0.62 -8.41
CA GLN A 101 8.00 -1.11 -7.09
C GLN A 101 9.41 -0.63 -6.75
N VAL A 102 9.54 -0.03 -5.57
CA VAL A 102 10.83 0.42 -5.02
C VAL A 102 11.46 -0.71 -4.21
N ASN A 103 12.78 -0.87 -4.33
CA ASN A 103 13.57 -1.68 -3.41
C ASN A 103 14.00 -0.80 -2.23
N HIS A 104 13.26 -0.90 -1.13
CA HIS A 104 13.43 -0.02 0.02
C HIS A 104 14.78 -0.18 0.70
N ARG A 105 15.34 0.94 1.13
CA ARG A 105 16.58 0.97 1.91
C ARG A 105 16.37 0.31 3.28
N PHE A 106 17.37 -0.45 3.69
CA PHE A 106 17.34 -1.13 4.99
C PHE A 106 17.65 -0.18 6.15
N ALA A 107 16.80 -0.15 7.16
CA ALA A 107 16.91 0.73 8.33
C ALA A 107 17.35 0.03 9.62
N GLY A 108 17.88 -1.19 9.55
CA GLY A 108 18.41 -1.89 10.73
C GLY A 108 17.36 -2.33 11.75
N GLY A 109 16.07 -2.30 11.43
CA GLY A 109 14.98 -2.67 12.35
C GLY A 109 14.45 -1.51 13.21
N ASP A 110 14.93 -0.31 13.02
CA ASP A 110 14.37 0.92 13.60
C ASP A 110 13.12 1.32 12.79
N ILE A 111 11.95 1.21 13.41
CA ILE A 111 10.64 1.39 12.74
C ILE A 111 10.41 2.84 12.34
N GLU A 112 10.75 3.80 13.19
CA GLU A 112 10.65 5.22 12.87
C GLU A 112 11.53 5.55 11.66
N ARG A 113 12.75 5.03 11.65
CA ARG A 113 13.67 5.20 10.52
C ARG A 113 13.17 4.51 9.26
N ILE A 114 12.52 3.33 9.36
CA ILE A 114 11.88 2.66 8.23
C ILE A 114 10.78 3.56 7.64
N ALA A 115 9.90 4.10 8.48
CA ALA A 115 8.81 4.96 8.03
C ALA A 115 9.36 6.22 7.35
N GLN A 116 10.40 6.85 7.93
CA GLN A 116 11.06 8.01 7.33
C GLN A 116 11.65 7.68 5.95
N LEU A 117 12.40 6.58 5.83
CA LEU A 117 13.02 6.18 4.57
C LEU A 117 11.97 5.92 3.48
N ARG A 118 10.91 5.20 3.80
CA ARG A 118 9.80 4.95 2.86
C ARG A 118 9.10 6.23 2.43
N GLY A 119 8.90 7.17 3.36
CA GLY A 119 8.36 8.49 3.06
C GLY A 119 9.24 9.29 2.08
N GLU A 120 10.56 9.33 2.32
CA GLU A 120 11.53 9.96 1.42
C GLU A 120 11.52 9.31 0.02
N GLU A 121 11.47 7.98 -0.03
CA GLU A 121 11.51 7.20 -1.27
C GLU A 121 10.26 7.38 -2.10
N ILE A 122 9.07 7.26 -1.50
CA ILE A 122 7.81 7.43 -2.26
C ILE A 122 7.62 8.88 -2.73
N GLN A 123 8.01 9.86 -1.92
CA GLN A 123 7.95 11.25 -2.35
C GLN A 123 8.87 11.49 -3.55
N PHE A 124 10.09 10.97 -3.50
CA PHE A 124 11.04 11.12 -4.59
C PHE A 124 10.57 10.39 -5.85
N ILE A 125 10.25 9.09 -5.78
CA ILE A 125 9.87 8.31 -6.97
C ILE A 125 8.57 8.83 -7.60
N GLY A 126 7.58 9.23 -6.80
CA GLY A 126 6.34 9.83 -7.30
C GLY A 126 6.57 11.14 -8.03
N GLN A 127 7.52 11.98 -7.58
CA GLN A 127 7.95 13.19 -8.31
C GLN A 127 8.67 12.84 -9.62
N GLN A 128 9.52 11.81 -9.63
CA GLN A 128 10.21 11.37 -10.85
C GLN A 128 9.23 10.84 -11.90
N VAL A 129 8.18 10.09 -11.48
CA VAL A 129 7.07 9.70 -12.37
C VAL A 129 6.38 10.93 -12.95
N ALA A 130 6.04 11.91 -12.13
CA ALA A 130 5.35 13.14 -12.57
C ALA A 130 6.17 13.98 -13.56
N GLN A 131 7.49 13.91 -13.46
CA GLN A 131 8.44 14.63 -14.34
C GLN A 131 8.83 13.84 -15.60
N GLY A 132 8.39 12.56 -15.70
CA GLY A 132 8.76 11.68 -16.82
C GLY A 132 10.22 11.22 -16.79
N ASN A 133 10.84 11.16 -15.62
CA ASN A 133 12.27 10.86 -15.46
C ASN A 133 12.55 9.36 -15.17
N LEU A 134 11.52 8.50 -15.06
CA LEU A 134 11.75 7.08 -14.90
C LEU A 134 12.17 6.42 -16.22
N ASP A 135 13.06 5.44 -16.10
CA ASP A 135 13.33 4.51 -17.18
C ASP A 135 12.27 3.37 -17.13
N TYR A 136 11.40 3.35 -18.12
CA TYR A 136 10.34 2.35 -18.28
C TYR A 136 10.78 1.18 -19.18
N GLY A 137 12.06 1.08 -19.51
CA GLY A 137 12.60 0.00 -20.34
C GLY A 137 12.00 -0.04 -21.72
N GLY A 138 11.42 -1.21 -22.08
CA GLY A 138 10.82 -1.45 -23.40
C GLY A 138 9.37 -0.99 -23.55
N PHE A 139 8.79 -0.28 -22.57
CA PHE A 139 7.40 0.21 -22.65
C PHE A 139 7.23 1.15 -23.85
N LYS A 140 6.17 0.94 -24.65
CA LYS A 140 5.96 1.66 -25.91
C LYS A 140 4.86 2.72 -25.85
N GLY A 141 4.09 2.74 -24.77
CA GLY A 141 3.07 3.75 -24.54
C GLY A 141 3.63 5.03 -23.93
N THR A 142 2.76 5.88 -23.47
CA THR A 142 3.10 7.09 -22.72
C THR A 142 2.54 7.02 -21.29
N ILE A 143 3.15 7.75 -20.36
CA ILE A 143 2.73 7.80 -18.96
C ILE A 143 2.07 9.14 -18.67
N ASP A 144 0.81 9.11 -18.18
CA ASP A 144 0.22 10.25 -17.48
C ASP A 144 0.71 10.26 -16.03
N GLY A 145 1.84 10.89 -15.79
CA GLY A 145 2.41 11.05 -14.46
C GLY A 145 1.64 12.02 -13.54
N SER A 146 0.64 12.74 -14.06
CA SER A 146 -0.16 13.69 -13.28
C SER A 146 -1.17 13.01 -12.36
N LYS A 147 -1.51 11.73 -12.63
CA LYS A 147 -2.42 10.91 -11.86
C LYS A 147 -1.79 9.55 -11.58
N GLN A 148 -1.45 9.32 -10.33
CA GLN A 148 -0.81 8.09 -9.88
C GLN A 148 -1.68 7.42 -8.83
N GLY A 149 -1.66 6.08 -8.79
CA GLY A 149 -2.27 5.26 -7.75
C GLY A 149 -1.22 4.67 -6.81
N PHE A 150 -1.68 4.23 -5.66
CA PHE A 150 -0.84 3.50 -4.71
C PHE A 150 -1.62 2.32 -4.12
N ALA A 151 -1.03 1.13 -4.11
CA ALA A 151 -1.55 -0.04 -3.39
C ALA A 151 -0.48 -0.57 -2.45
N GLY A 152 -0.84 -0.84 -1.19
CA GLY A 152 0.14 -1.34 -0.24
C GLY A 152 -0.44 -2.07 0.95
N HIS A 153 0.36 -2.97 1.52
CA HIS A 153 0.02 -3.76 2.70
C HIS A 153 0.92 -3.40 3.87
N SER A 154 0.35 -3.31 5.08
CA SER A 154 1.12 -3.08 6.32
C SER A 154 2.00 -1.82 6.24
N GLY A 155 3.31 -1.93 6.34
CA GLY A 155 4.25 -0.81 6.12
C GLY A 155 4.10 -0.15 4.76
N GLY A 156 3.77 -0.90 3.70
CA GLY A 156 3.44 -0.35 2.38
C GLY A 156 2.11 0.42 2.38
N CYS A 157 1.12 0.00 3.16
CA CYS A 157 -0.08 0.80 3.36
C CYS A 157 0.25 2.16 3.99
N MET A 158 1.10 2.17 5.02
CA MET A 158 1.56 3.41 5.65
C MET A 158 2.30 4.32 4.68
N GLU A 159 3.14 3.76 3.83
CA GLU A 159 3.82 4.52 2.76
C GLU A 159 2.82 5.20 1.83
N GLY A 160 1.77 4.49 1.40
CA GLY A 160 0.68 5.08 0.61
C GLY A 160 -0.06 6.19 1.34
N LEU A 161 -0.35 6.02 2.64
CA LEU A 161 -1.00 7.04 3.45
C LEU A 161 -0.11 8.27 3.69
N MET A 162 1.21 8.09 3.84
CA MET A 162 2.18 9.20 3.87
C MET A 162 2.18 9.96 2.54
N ALA A 163 2.20 9.25 1.43
CA ALA A 163 2.13 9.84 0.10
C ALA A 163 0.79 10.55 -0.16
N ALA A 164 -0.31 10.09 0.45
CA ALA A 164 -1.59 10.77 0.44
C ALA A 164 -1.64 12.04 1.30
N GLY A 165 -0.66 12.26 2.20
CA GLY A 165 -0.58 13.45 3.02
C GLY A 165 -0.74 13.23 4.53
N THR A 166 -0.64 11.98 5.02
CA THR A 166 -0.52 11.77 6.47
C THR A 166 0.71 12.49 6.97
N GLU A 167 0.54 13.40 7.91
CA GLU A 167 1.64 14.13 8.52
C GLU A 167 2.27 13.30 9.64
N MET A 168 3.58 13.13 9.55
CA MET A 168 4.38 12.35 10.48
C MET A 168 5.23 13.26 11.36
N THR A 169 5.66 12.76 12.54
CA THR A 169 6.58 13.51 13.42
C THR A 169 7.90 13.86 12.74
N HIS A 170 8.35 13.05 11.79
CA HIS A 170 9.60 13.21 11.08
C HIS A 170 9.48 13.88 9.69
N GLY A 171 8.28 14.31 9.28
CA GLY A 171 8.10 15.04 8.04
C GLY A 171 6.76 14.85 7.34
N ASN A 172 6.58 15.59 6.26
CA ASN A 172 5.46 15.46 5.35
C ASN A 172 5.97 14.95 3.99
N TYR A 173 5.44 13.82 3.56
CA TYR A 173 5.85 13.11 2.33
C TYR A 173 4.79 13.15 1.24
N TYR A 174 3.91 14.11 1.30
CA TYR A 174 2.81 14.28 0.36
C TYR A 174 3.26 14.32 -1.10
N VAL A 175 2.60 13.52 -1.94
CA VAL A 175 2.78 13.46 -3.39
C VAL A 175 1.46 13.90 -4.05
N PRO A 176 1.34 15.14 -4.54
CA PRO A 176 0.08 15.68 -5.07
C PRO A 176 -0.49 14.89 -6.27
N GLN A 177 0.35 14.14 -6.95
CA GLN A 177 -0.04 13.32 -8.09
C GLN A 177 -0.68 11.98 -7.70
N ILE A 178 -0.50 11.53 -6.46
CA ILE A 178 -1.21 10.34 -5.97
C ILE A 178 -2.66 10.73 -5.69
N LYS A 179 -3.57 10.23 -6.53
CA LYS A 179 -5.00 10.53 -6.51
C LYS A 179 -5.81 9.47 -5.78
N ALA A 180 -5.29 8.26 -5.69
CA ALA A 180 -5.96 7.14 -5.05
C ALA A 180 -4.98 6.25 -4.29
N VAL A 181 -5.33 5.86 -3.07
CA VAL A 181 -4.59 4.92 -2.24
C VAL A 181 -5.49 3.76 -1.84
N TYR A 182 -5.07 2.54 -2.14
CA TYR A 182 -5.65 1.30 -1.64
C TYR A 182 -4.74 0.71 -0.58
N GLY A 183 -5.13 0.80 0.68
CA GLY A 183 -4.34 0.43 1.83
C GLY A 183 -4.86 -0.81 2.54
N MET A 184 -4.06 -1.86 2.61
CA MET A 184 -4.37 -3.09 3.34
C MET A 184 -3.70 -3.07 4.70
N SER A 185 -4.46 -3.30 5.77
CA SER A 185 -3.98 -3.37 7.16
C SER A 185 -3.20 -2.12 7.61
N PRO A 186 -3.85 -0.94 7.61
CA PRO A 186 -3.20 0.31 8.02
C PRO A 186 -2.72 0.26 9.47
N ALA A 187 -1.67 1.00 9.79
CA ALA A 187 -1.31 1.31 11.17
C ALA A 187 -2.27 2.35 11.76
N GLY A 188 -2.48 2.32 13.07
CA GLY A 188 -3.12 3.38 13.82
C GLY A 188 -2.13 4.41 14.35
N TYR A 189 -2.54 5.22 15.33
CA TYR A 189 -1.66 6.17 15.99
C TYR A 189 -0.53 5.48 16.72
N ASP A 190 0.68 5.89 16.45
CA ASP A 190 1.88 5.38 17.10
C ASP A 190 3.02 6.42 16.97
N PRO A 191 3.06 7.42 17.85
CA PRO A 191 4.07 8.47 17.77
C PRO A 191 5.48 7.96 18.08
N ASP A 192 5.60 6.86 18.82
CA ASP A 192 6.88 6.35 19.31
C ASP A 192 7.57 5.40 18.32
N GLN A 193 6.82 4.83 17.37
CA GLN A 193 7.38 3.87 16.42
C GLN A 193 7.19 4.30 14.95
N PHE A 194 5.98 4.65 14.55
CA PHE A 194 5.73 5.10 13.17
C PHE A 194 5.76 6.62 13.01
N GLY A 195 5.81 7.37 14.11
CA GLY A 195 5.72 8.82 14.05
C GLY A 195 4.32 9.36 13.69
N ILE A 196 3.27 8.57 13.91
CA ILE A 196 1.89 8.96 13.61
C ILE A 196 1.24 9.49 14.87
N THR A 197 0.99 10.79 14.93
CA THR A 197 0.39 11.44 16.09
C THR A 197 -1.12 11.56 15.99
N GLN A 198 -1.80 11.71 17.14
CA GLN A 198 -3.17 12.19 17.18
C GLN A 198 -3.23 13.69 16.81
N SER A 199 -4.44 14.13 16.39
CA SER A 199 -4.78 15.53 16.11
C SER A 199 -3.82 16.58 16.77
N PRO A 200 -3.49 17.69 16.06
CA PRO A 200 -4.11 18.12 14.78
C PRO A 200 -3.45 17.56 13.51
N VAL A 201 -2.42 16.77 13.64
CA VAL A 201 -1.65 16.16 12.54
C VAL A 201 -2.03 14.69 12.32
N GLY A 202 -1.27 13.97 11.52
CA GLY A 202 -1.55 12.57 11.19
C GLY A 202 -2.57 12.43 10.07
N PHE A 203 -3.48 11.47 10.19
CA PHE A 203 -4.42 11.12 9.11
C PHE A 203 -5.41 12.26 8.75
N SER A 204 -5.67 13.20 9.67
CA SER A 204 -6.57 14.33 9.42
C SER A 204 -6.03 15.33 8.39
N GLN A 205 -4.76 15.24 8.03
CA GLN A 205 -4.11 16.12 7.07
C GLN A 205 -4.20 15.63 5.63
N ILE A 206 -4.68 14.38 5.39
CA ILE A 206 -4.84 13.86 4.02
C ILE A 206 -5.82 14.76 3.25
N PRO A 207 -5.38 15.39 2.14
CA PRO A 207 -6.24 16.31 1.37
C PRO A 207 -7.26 15.56 0.49
N GLU A 208 -7.42 15.94 -0.76
CA GLU A 208 -8.43 15.40 -1.70
C GLU A 208 -8.10 14.00 -2.27
N THR A 209 -6.98 13.37 -1.87
CA THR A 209 -6.64 12.02 -2.32
C THR A 209 -7.70 11.02 -1.86
N ALA A 210 -8.26 10.23 -2.76
CA ALA A 210 -9.18 9.16 -2.40
C ALA A 210 -8.44 8.04 -1.65
N VAL A 211 -9.01 7.57 -0.54
CA VAL A 211 -8.38 6.52 0.27
C VAL A 211 -9.37 5.42 0.58
N PHE A 212 -9.00 4.21 0.20
CA PHE A 212 -9.69 2.99 0.62
C PHE A 212 -8.77 2.18 1.53
N VAL A 213 -9.24 1.87 2.75
CA VAL A 213 -8.53 0.97 3.67
C VAL A 213 -9.35 -0.29 3.93
N ILE A 214 -8.66 -1.44 3.97
CA ILE A 214 -9.25 -2.72 4.33
C ILE A 214 -8.53 -3.33 5.53
N ILE A 215 -9.31 -3.93 6.43
CA ILE A 215 -8.86 -4.44 7.72
C ILE A 215 -9.60 -5.75 8.00
N GLY A 216 -8.92 -6.72 8.62
CA GLY A 216 -9.56 -7.94 9.11
C GLY A 216 -10.05 -7.83 10.55
N GLU A 217 -11.13 -8.53 10.87
CA GLU A 217 -11.68 -8.55 12.23
C GLU A 217 -10.69 -9.12 13.25
N GLU A 218 -9.92 -10.13 12.86
CA GLU A 218 -8.89 -10.71 13.72
C GLU A 218 -7.77 -9.70 14.02
N GLU A 219 -7.42 -8.82 13.07
CA GLU A 219 -6.46 -7.73 13.30
C GLU A 219 -6.98 -6.67 14.27
N VAL A 220 -8.30 -6.41 14.28
CA VAL A 220 -8.95 -5.47 15.20
C VAL A 220 -8.92 -5.97 16.62
N ASN A 221 -9.02 -7.28 16.81
CA ASN A 221 -9.10 -7.95 18.10
C ASN A 221 -7.72 -8.28 18.72
N ILE A 222 -6.62 -8.01 18.02
CA ILE A 222 -5.29 -8.21 18.58
C ILE A 222 -5.06 -7.25 19.76
N ASN A 223 -4.66 -7.80 20.89
CA ASN A 223 -4.19 -7.05 22.06
C ASN A 223 -2.67 -7.17 22.13
N GLY A 224 -1.98 -6.17 21.62
CA GLY A 224 -0.53 -6.03 21.74
C GLY A 224 -0.12 -5.36 23.05
N PRO A 225 1.17 -5.38 23.41
CA PRO A 225 1.69 -4.69 24.58
C PRO A 225 1.66 -3.16 24.39
N GLY A 226 1.09 -2.47 25.38
CA GLY A 226 1.01 -0.99 25.39
C GLY A 226 -0.06 -0.41 24.48
N THR A 227 0.17 0.79 23.96
CA THR A 227 -0.72 1.45 22.99
C THR A 227 -0.54 0.92 21.57
N PHE A 228 0.59 0.30 21.30
CA PHE A 228 0.91 -0.34 20.03
C PHE A 228 0.07 -1.60 19.86
N MET A 229 -0.69 -1.67 18.78
CA MET A 229 -1.61 -2.78 18.48
C MET A 229 -2.67 -3.03 19.59
N ALA A 230 -3.12 -1.97 20.27
CA ALA A 230 -4.28 -2.08 21.14
C ALA A 230 -5.53 -2.44 20.32
N GLN A 231 -6.52 -3.05 20.97
CA GLN A 231 -7.78 -3.37 20.28
C GLN A 231 -8.34 -2.16 19.53
N GLY A 232 -8.69 -2.35 18.26
CA GLY A 232 -9.19 -1.27 17.40
C GLY A 232 -8.12 -0.32 16.85
N TRP A 233 -6.84 -0.58 17.12
CA TRP A 233 -5.76 0.29 16.68
C TRP A 233 -5.79 0.56 15.16
N ARG A 234 -6.01 -0.45 14.34
CA ARG A 234 -6.04 -0.31 12.87
C ARG A 234 -7.24 0.49 12.35
N LEU A 235 -8.34 0.53 13.10
CA LEU A 235 -9.52 1.34 12.73
C LEU A 235 -9.29 2.84 12.86
N GLN A 236 -8.26 3.26 13.59
CA GLN A 236 -7.99 4.67 13.88
C GLN A 236 -7.63 5.46 12.61
N ALA A 237 -6.99 4.83 11.63
CA ALA A 237 -6.61 5.51 10.39
C ALA A 237 -7.84 6.11 9.70
N PHE A 238 -8.83 5.29 9.39
CA PHE A 238 -10.07 5.76 8.76
C PHE A 238 -10.85 6.72 9.66
N ALA A 239 -11.00 6.39 10.94
CA ALA A 239 -11.76 7.21 11.87
C ALA A 239 -11.24 8.66 11.95
N ALA A 240 -9.92 8.83 11.82
CA ALA A 240 -9.24 10.11 11.94
C ALA A 240 -9.12 10.91 10.63
N MET A 241 -9.29 10.28 9.47
CA MET A 241 -9.26 11.00 8.19
C MET A 241 -10.37 12.05 8.15
N ASN A 242 -10.07 13.20 7.56
CA ASN A 242 -11.07 14.24 7.29
C ASN A 242 -11.96 13.87 6.09
N ASN A 243 -12.97 14.68 5.81
CA ASN A 243 -13.92 14.50 4.70
C ASN A 243 -13.57 15.38 3.48
N SER A 244 -12.32 15.77 3.28
CA SER A 244 -11.91 16.60 2.14
C SER A 244 -11.77 15.83 0.83
N GLY A 245 -11.82 14.49 0.89
CA GLY A 245 -11.83 13.59 -0.28
C GLY A 245 -12.60 12.34 0.08
N ASP A 246 -12.80 11.47 -0.89
CA ASP A 246 -13.56 10.25 -0.67
C ASP A 246 -12.77 9.25 0.19
N ARG A 247 -13.42 8.74 1.22
CA ARG A 247 -12.84 7.83 2.21
C ARG A 247 -13.68 6.57 2.31
N TYR A 248 -13.03 5.43 2.18
CA TYR A 248 -13.68 4.13 2.22
C TYR A 248 -12.98 3.22 3.22
N GLN A 249 -13.76 2.45 3.96
CA GLN A 249 -13.26 1.39 4.81
C GLN A 249 -14.07 0.12 4.62
N ALA A 250 -13.39 -1.00 4.45
CA ALA A 250 -13.96 -2.34 4.54
C ALA A 250 -13.38 -3.05 5.76
N LEU A 251 -14.23 -3.53 6.64
CA LEU A 251 -13.88 -4.45 7.72
C LEU A 251 -14.36 -5.85 7.33
N VAL A 252 -13.40 -6.74 7.05
CA VAL A 252 -13.68 -8.15 6.72
C VAL A 252 -13.88 -8.91 8.01
N LYS A 253 -15.10 -9.42 8.22
CA LYS A 253 -15.49 -10.22 9.39
C LYS A 253 -15.52 -11.71 9.04
N GLY A 254 -15.37 -12.54 10.05
CA GLY A 254 -15.44 -14.00 9.91
C GLY A 254 -14.10 -14.67 10.16
N VAL A 255 -13.88 -15.78 9.48
CA VAL A 255 -12.66 -16.58 9.62
C VAL A 255 -11.59 -16.18 8.61
N ASP A 256 -10.34 -16.49 8.93
CA ASP A 256 -9.18 -16.22 8.06
C ASP A 256 -9.10 -14.75 7.64
N THR A 257 -9.11 -13.87 8.65
CA THR A 257 -9.07 -12.40 8.48
C THR A 257 -7.89 -11.78 9.24
N ASP A 258 -6.82 -12.53 9.41
CA ASP A 258 -5.60 -12.04 10.03
C ASP A 258 -4.81 -11.11 9.10
N HIS A 259 -3.67 -10.64 9.58
CA HIS A 259 -2.82 -9.71 8.86
C HIS A 259 -2.34 -10.23 7.49
N MET A 260 -2.14 -11.54 7.37
CA MET A 260 -1.66 -12.14 6.13
C MET A 260 -2.82 -12.49 5.19
N ASP A 261 -3.97 -12.86 5.75
CA ASP A 261 -5.19 -13.10 4.98
C ASP A 261 -5.64 -11.83 4.26
N ILE A 262 -5.58 -10.68 4.94
CA ILE A 262 -5.90 -9.39 4.34
C ILE A 262 -4.93 -9.04 3.20
N LYS A 263 -3.70 -9.50 3.24
CA LYS A 263 -2.74 -9.34 2.13
C LYS A 263 -3.10 -10.21 0.92
N GLY A 264 -3.62 -11.42 1.17
CA GLY A 264 -3.95 -12.36 0.11
C GLY A 264 -3.66 -13.84 0.40
N ASP A 265 -3.31 -14.22 1.63
CA ASP A 265 -3.22 -15.63 1.99
C ASP A 265 -4.62 -16.29 1.95
N ASN A 266 -5.70 -15.49 2.13
CA ASN A 266 -7.07 -15.86 1.78
C ASN A 266 -7.39 -15.43 0.33
N PRO A 267 -7.57 -16.36 -0.62
CA PRO A 267 -7.76 -16.04 -2.05
C PRO A 267 -9.01 -15.21 -2.35
N GLU A 268 -10.05 -15.33 -1.54
CA GLU A 268 -11.29 -14.58 -1.73
C GLU A 268 -11.13 -13.13 -1.29
N VAL A 269 -10.40 -12.91 -0.19
CA VAL A 269 -10.02 -11.57 0.26
C VAL A 269 -9.06 -10.93 -0.73
N GLU A 270 -8.11 -11.68 -1.26
CA GLU A 270 -7.22 -11.20 -2.33
C GLU A 270 -8.00 -10.75 -3.56
N LYS A 271 -8.94 -11.59 -4.02
CA LYS A 271 -9.81 -11.22 -5.15
C LYS A 271 -10.59 -9.95 -4.86
N TYR A 272 -11.21 -9.85 -3.69
CA TYR A 272 -11.94 -8.68 -3.26
C TYR A 272 -11.05 -7.43 -3.28
N ASN A 273 -9.83 -7.52 -2.77
CA ASN A 273 -8.86 -6.43 -2.74
C ASN A 273 -8.47 -5.97 -4.14
N ILE A 274 -8.15 -6.90 -5.03
CA ILE A 274 -7.78 -6.58 -6.42
C ILE A 274 -8.93 -5.89 -7.14
N ASP A 275 -10.15 -6.43 -7.05
CA ASP A 275 -11.30 -5.88 -7.75
C ASP A 275 -11.67 -4.47 -7.25
N ASN A 276 -11.60 -4.23 -5.92
CA ASN A 276 -11.86 -2.91 -5.34
C ASN A 276 -10.73 -1.90 -5.64
N SER A 277 -9.48 -2.34 -5.60
CA SER A 277 -8.37 -1.45 -5.94
C SER A 277 -8.40 -1.03 -7.42
N LEU A 278 -8.74 -1.95 -8.33
CA LEU A 278 -8.95 -1.63 -9.73
C LEU A 278 -10.13 -0.68 -9.94
N ALA A 279 -11.26 -0.90 -9.26
CA ALA A 279 -12.40 0.02 -9.32
C ALA A 279 -12.02 1.42 -8.83
N LEU A 280 -11.25 1.52 -7.73
CA LEU A 280 -10.74 2.77 -7.19
C LEU A 280 -9.81 3.48 -8.19
N PHE A 281 -8.86 2.77 -8.78
CA PHE A 281 -7.92 3.35 -9.74
C PHE A 281 -8.60 3.76 -11.04
N ASP A 282 -9.52 2.96 -11.56
CA ASP A 282 -10.30 3.33 -12.75
C ASP A 282 -11.09 4.61 -12.52
N LEU A 283 -11.71 4.77 -11.36
CA LEU A 283 -12.49 5.95 -11.01
C LEU A 283 -11.62 7.21 -10.92
N TYR A 284 -10.53 7.16 -10.15
CA TYR A 284 -9.75 8.37 -9.81
C TYR A 284 -8.59 8.67 -10.76
N LEU A 285 -8.05 7.67 -11.45
CA LEU A 285 -6.95 7.87 -12.40
C LEU A 285 -7.48 8.04 -13.83
N ARG A 286 -8.45 7.22 -14.24
CA ARG A 286 -8.97 7.19 -15.62
C ARG A 286 -10.29 7.94 -15.80
N GLY A 287 -10.99 8.26 -14.70
CA GLY A 287 -12.30 8.89 -14.74
C GLY A 287 -13.42 7.95 -15.20
N ASN A 288 -13.21 6.65 -15.16
CA ASN A 288 -14.23 5.65 -15.43
C ASN A 288 -15.10 5.49 -14.18
N ASP A 289 -16.41 5.76 -14.30
CA ASP A 289 -17.30 5.64 -13.16
C ASP A 289 -17.55 4.17 -12.78
N ARG A 290 -16.82 3.71 -11.78
CA ARG A 290 -16.97 2.42 -11.12
C ARG A 290 -17.34 2.55 -9.64
N SER A 291 -17.88 3.70 -9.25
CA SER A 291 -18.30 3.94 -7.86
C SER A 291 -19.33 2.92 -7.37
N SER A 292 -20.15 2.38 -8.30
CA SER A 292 -21.10 1.32 -7.98
C SER A 292 -20.45 -0.02 -7.61
N ASP A 293 -19.19 -0.23 -7.97
CA ASP A 293 -18.47 -1.49 -7.71
C ASP A 293 -17.74 -1.45 -6.36
N LEU A 294 -17.39 -0.24 -5.88
CA LEU A 294 -16.66 -0.09 -4.62
C LEU A 294 -17.46 -0.64 -3.43
N GLY A 295 -16.85 -1.55 -2.69
CA GLY A 295 -17.41 -2.15 -1.49
C GLY A 295 -18.59 -3.11 -1.69
N LYS A 296 -19.07 -3.29 -2.93
CA LYS A 296 -20.26 -4.13 -3.22
C LYS A 296 -19.92 -5.54 -3.69
N LEU A 297 -18.64 -5.83 -3.89
CA LEU A 297 -18.21 -7.16 -4.27
C LEU A 297 -18.44 -8.10 -3.09
N SER A 298 -19.15 -9.20 -3.32
CA SER A 298 -19.43 -10.17 -2.28
C SER A 298 -18.20 -11.03 -2.00
N LEU A 299 -17.89 -11.19 -0.72
CA LEU A 299 -17.05 -12.28 -0.24
C LEU A 299 -17.86 -13.58 -0.15
N PRO A 300 -17.20 -14.74 -0.04
CA PRO A 300 -17.90 -16.01 0.16
C PRO A 300 -18.73 -16.01 1.46
N GLU A 301 -19.62 -16.99 1.59
CA GLU A 301 -20.57 -17.09 2.71
C GLU A 301 -19.93 -17.12 4.12
N SER A 302 -18.60 -17.40 4.21
CA SER A 302 -17.87 -17.43 5.48
C SER A 302 -17.43 -16.05 6.00
N ASN A 303 -17.46 -15.03 5.14
CA ASN A 303 -16.99 -13.69 5.46
C ASN A 303 -18.07 -12.64 5.15
N GLU A 304 -18.12 -11.61 5.95
CA GLU A 304 -19.02 -10.45 5.83
C GLU A 304 -18.18 -9.18 5.72
N ILE A 305 -18.64 -8.21 4.94
CA ILE A 305 -18.03 -6.88 4.86
C ILE A 305 -18.89 -5.88 5.65
N GLU A 306 -18.29 -5.26 6.65
CA GLU A 306 -18.80 -4.02 7.22
C GLU A 306 -18.18 -2.83 6.48
N TRP A 307 -19.03 -2.10 5.76
CA TRP A 307 -18.65 -0.99 4.92
C TRP A 307 -18.87 0.36 5.60
N ALA A 308 -17.92 1.26 5.46
CA ALA A 308 -18.07 2.66 5.86
C ALA A 308 -17.48 3.59 4.79
N GLU A 309 -18.13 4.73 4.59
CA GLU A 309 -17.66 5.80 3.69
C GLU A 309 -17.89 7.18 4.31
N LYS A 310 -17.11 8.18 3.91
CA LYS A 310 -17.26 9.56 4.30
C LYS A 310 -16.54 10.52 3.34
#